data_ff2de92194334db349c08354453a3448
#
_entry.id   ff2de92194334db349c08354453a3448
#
_cell.length_a   1.000
_cell.length_b   1.000
_cell.length_c   1.000
_cell.angle_alpha   90.00
_cell.angle_beta   90.00
_cell.angle_gamma   90.00
#
_symmetry.space_group_name_H-M   'P 1'
#
loop_
_entity.id
_entity.type
_entity.pdbx_description
1 polymer ?
#
loop_
_entity_poly.entity_id
_entity_poly.type
_entity_poly.pdbx_seq_one_letter_code
_entity_poly.pdbx_strand_id
1 'polypeptide(L)'
;MSDTTFDYIVIGGGTAGSLLCNRLSRNKNHRVLLIEAGRKDDYHWIHIPVGYLYCIGNPRTDWLYQTEPDPGLNGRSLRYPRGKTLGGCSSINGMIYMRGQARDYEQWAQLTGDDTWRWDQVLPAFRQHEDHWRLDADQLAQVSEEFRRLHGNKSIGSGGEWRVERQRLRWDILDAFAQAAQQAGIPATDDFNRGDNEGVGYFEVNQKGGWRWNTAKAFLRPTCYGRPNFEMWTHAQVSRLLLQDLPGGGQRCTGAEVWTGSEMVTVHAEREVLLCAGAVNSPQILQLSGIGPGELLQRHGIEVRRDLPGVGANLQDHLQIRSVYKVQGAKTLNTMASSLMGKAAIGLEYALKRSGPMSMAPSQLGAFTRSDPGQPHANLEYHVQPLSLDAFGEPLHDFAAFTASVCNLNPSSRGTVQLQSADFRQAPAIAPRYLSTAEDRQVAADSLHVTRRIVSQPALAPYRPEEFKPGVQYQSDEDLARLAGDIATTIFHPVGTTKMGKSSDAMAVLDSRFRVRGIQGLRVVDAGAMPTITSGNTNSPTLMMAEKAAGWILKDPEENSRTSSAEPEVLFRLTL
;
A
#
# COMPACT_ATOMS: atom_id res chain seq x y z
N MET A 1 33.30 6.56 17.94
CA MET A 1 31.85 6.76 17.85
C MET A 1 31.52 6.93 16.39
N SER A 2 30.65 6.13 15.82
CA SER A 2 30.16 6.34 14.45
C SER A 2 29.49 7.71 14.41
N ASP A 3 29.76 8.48 13.36
CA ASP A 3 29.09 9.76 13.11
C ASP A 3 27.57 9.51 12.97
N THR A 4 26.77 10.05 13.88
CA THR A 4 25.32 9.86 13.95
C THR A 4 24.55 11.00 13.25
N THR A 5 25.23 11.82 12.45
CA THR A 5 24.65 12.94 11.73
C THR A 5 24.55 12.65 10.23
N PHE A 6 23.37 12.90 9.65
CA PHE A 6 23.03 12.64 8.24
C PHE A 6 22.30 13.84 7.64
N ASP A 7 22.34 14.02 6.33
CA ASP A 7 21.47 15.01 5.66
C ASP A 7 20.01 14.61 5.77
N TYR A 8 19.72 13.34 5.47
CA TYR A 8 18.38 12.79 5.51
C TYR A 8 18.31 11.51 6.32
N ILE A 9 17.30 11.40 7.17
CA ILE A 9 16.95 10.18 7.88
C ILE A 9 15.62 9.68 7.33
N VAL A 10 15.61 8.49 6.73
CA VAL A 10 14.40 7.83 6.21
C VAL A 10 13.97 6.74 7.19
N ILE A 11 12.80 6.87 7.79
CA ILE A 11 12.27 5.95 8.79
C ILE A 11 11.25 5.01 8.13
N GLY A 12 11.63 3.74 7.97
CA GLY A 12 10.86 2.69 7.29
C GLY A 12 11.40 2.35 5.91
N GLY A 13 11.94 1.15 5.76
CA GLY A 13 12.47 0.58 4.50
C GLY A 13 11.40 -0.05 3.61
N GLY A 14 10.16 0.45 3.68
CA GLY A 14 9.02 0.01 2.87
C GLY A 14 9.00 0.61 1.47
N THR A 15 7.81 0.67 0.89
CA THR A 15 7.57 1.10 -0.50
C THR A 15 8.13 2.50 -0.77
N ALA A 16 7.71 3.50 0.00
CA ALA A 16 8.16 4.88 -0.21
C ALA A 16 9.62 5.10 0.21
N GLY A 17 10.00 4.60 1.40
CA GLY A 17 11.34 4.82 1.93
C GLY A 17 12.43 4.22 1.06
N SER A 18 12.21 3.04 0.47
CA SER A 18 13.17 2.42 -0.46
C SER A 18 13.41 3.31 -1.69
N LEU A 19 12.35 3.87 -2.27
CA LEU A 19 12.45 4.78 -3.41
C LEU A 19 13.14 6.10 -3.02
N LEU A 20 12.75 6.70 -1.91
CA LEU A 20 13.36 7.94 -1.43
C LEU A 20 14.86 7.79 -1.19
N CYS A 21 15.28 6.70 -0.51
CA CYS A 21 16.71 6.40 -0.33
C CYS A 21 17.44 6.32 -1.67
N ASN A 22 16.85 5.66 -2.67
CA ASN A 22 17.42 5.57 -4.00
C ASN A 22 17.61 6.96 -4.64
N ARG A 23 16.58 7.79 -4.60
CA ARG A 23 16.59 9.12 -5.25
C ARG A 23 17.54 10.10 -4.54
N LEU A 24 17.47 10.17 -3.20
CA LEU A 24 18.25 11.13 -2.42
C LEU A 24 19.75 10.80 -2.41
N SER A 25 20.12 9.54 -2.28
CA SER A 25 21.53 9.12 -2.26
C SER A 25 22.22 9.11 -3.64
N ARG A 26 21.51 9.45 -4.74
CA ARG A 26 22.13 9.71 -6.05
C ARG A 26 23.08 10.91 -5.99
N ASN A 27 22.73 11.92 -5.21
CA ASN A 27 23.65 13.02 -4.91
C ASN A 27 24.66 12.54 -3.86
N LYS A 28 25.93 12.45 -4.28
CA LYS A 28 27.03 11.96 -3.43
C LYS A 28 27.31 12.84 -2.21
N ASN A 29 26.86 14.09 -2.24
CA ASN A 29 26.98 15.04 -1.13
C ASN A 29 25.89 14.88 -0.08
N HIS A 30 24.87 14.07 -0.32
CA HIS A 30 23.80 13.78 0.65
C HIS A 30 24.10 12.47 1.39
N ARG A 31 24.36 12.56 2.68
CA ARG A 31 24.42 11.38 3.57
C ARG A 31 23.01 10.95 3.93
N VAL A 32 22.63 9.74 3.59
CA VAL A 32 21.27 9.20 3.78
C VAL A 32 21.31 7.98 4.68
N LEU A 33 20.59 8.04 5.80
CA LEU A 33 20.38 6.91 6.70
C LEU A 33 18.98 6.33 6.47
N LEU A 34 18.90 5.02 6.24
CA LEU A 34 17.64 4.25 6.28
C LEU A 34 17.55 3.48 7.60
N ILE A 35 16.44 3.66 8.33
CA ILE A 35 16.15 2.91 9.57
C ILE A 35 14.95 2.00 9.31
N GLU A 36 15.15 0.68 9.48
CA GLU A 36 14.13 -0.36 9.31
C GLU A 36 14.00 -1.19 10.59
N ALA A 37 12.78 -1.29 11.12
CA ALA A 37 12.49 -2.04 12.34
C ALA A 37 12.67 -3.55 12.15
N GLY A 38 12.38 -4.04 10.95
CA GLY A 38 12.49 -5.46 10.59
C GLY A 38 13.88 -5.86 10.12
N ARG A 39 13.93 -7.08 9.59
CA ARG A 39 15.14 -7.70 9.03
C ARG A 39 15.38 -7.29 7.58
N LYS A 40 16.54 -7.70 7.06
CA LYS A 40 16.75 -7.75 5.60
C LYS A 40 15.73 -8.71 4.98
N ASP A 41 15.41 -8.48 3.70
CA ASP A 41 14.51 -9.32 2.92
C ASP A 41 15.20 -10.60 2.42
N ASP A 42 15.90 -11.30 3.34
CA ASP A 42 16.71 -12.51 3.08
C ASP A 42 15.93 -13.83 3.29
N TYR A 43 14.68 -13.76 3.73
CA TYR A 43 13.81 -14.92 3.88
C TYR A 43 13.33 -15.40 2.51
N HIS A 44 13.67 -16.62 2.10
CA HIS A 44 13.43 -17.14 0.75
C HIS A 44 11.96 -17.03 0.30
N TRP A 45 11.00 -17.19 1.22
CA TRP A 45 9.57 -17.08 0.91
C TRP A 45 9.14 -15.66 0.48
N ILE A 46 9.86 -14.62 0.87
CA ILE A 46 9.62 -13.26 0.36
C ILE A 46 9.74 -13.24 -1.17
N HIS A 47 10.65 -14.04 -1.72
CA HIS A 47 11.00 -13.96 -3.14
C HIS A 47 10.14 -14.85 -4.04
N ILE A 48 9.54 -15.89 -3.48
CA ILE A 48 8.61 -16.78 -4.20
C ILE A 48 7.21 -16.14 -4.18
N PRO A 49 6.53 -15.96 -5.33
CA PRO A 49 5.26 -15.24 -5.37
C PRO A 49 4.20 -15.76 -4.39
N VAL A 50 3.97 -17.07 -4.32
CA VAL A 50 3.03 -17.68 -3.37
C VAL A 50 3.50 -17.61 -1.92
N GLY A 51 4.73 -17.23 -1.68
CA GLY A 51 5.36 -17.18 -0.36
C GLY A 51 4.74 -16.18 0.62
N TYR A 52 3.85 -15.28 0.15
CA TYR A 52 3.06 -14.44 1.07
C TYR A 52 2.30 -15.28 2.10
N LEU A 53 1.91 -16.53 1.78
CA LEU A 53 1.28 -17.46 2.71
C LEU A 53 2.16 -17.84 3.91
N TYR A 54 3.49 -17.74 3.76
CA TYR A 54 4.48 -18.03 4.82
C TYR A 54 5.06 -16.77 5.45
N CYS A 55 4.77 -15.61 4.87
CA CYS A 55 5.23 -14.30 5.35
C CYS A 55 4.18 -13.62 6.24
N ILE A 56 2.90 -13.73 5.87
CA ILE A 56 1.77 -13.21 6.67
C ILE A 56 1.58 -14.09 7.90
N GLY A 57 1.47 -13.45 9.08
CA GLY A 57 1.40 -14.14 10.36
C GLY A 57 2.74 -14.68 10.87
N ASN A 58 3.85 -14.39 10.19
CA ASN A 58 5.18 -14.80 10.60
C ASN A 58 5.91 -13.61 11.28
N PRO A 59 6.32 -13.72 12.56
CA PRO A 59 6.97 -12.62 13.28
C PRO A 59 8.30 -12.17 12.67
N ARG A 60 8.90 -12.98 11.77
CA ARG A 60 10.10 -12.60 11.00
C ARG A 60 9.83 -11.51 9.97
N THR A 61 8.59 -11.43 9.44
CA THR A 61 8.25 -10.60 8.27
C THR A 61 7.00 -9.76 8.46
N ASP A 62 6.26 -9.98 9.55
CA ASP A 62 4.96 -9.35 9.83
C ASP A 62 4.95 -8.71 11.23
N TRP A 63 4.34 -7.55 11.37
CA TRP A 63 4.11 -6.87 12.65
C TRP A 63 3.09 -7.59 13.53
N LEU A 64 2.28 -8.50 12.97
CA LEU A 64 1.23 -9.27 13.66
C LEU A 64 0.12 -8.43 14.26
N TYR A 65 -0.20 -7.28 13.66
CA TYR A 65 -1.28 -6.44 14.13
C TYR A 65 -2.64 -7.11 14.03
N GLN A 66 -3.53 -6.70 14.92
CA GLN A 66 -4.95 -7.03 14.90
C GLN A 66 -5.77 -5.75 15.05
N THR A 67 -6.96 -5.75 14.46
CA THR A 67 -7.91 -4.65 14.69
C THR A 67 -8.60 -4.81 16.04
N GLU A 68 -9.09 -3.70 16.57
CA GLU A 68 -10.10 -3.75 17.63
C GLU A 68 -11.34 -4.52 17.15
N PRO A 69 -12.16 -5.08 18.09
CA PRO A 69 -13.45 -5.63 17.73
C PRO A 69 -14.30 -4.61 16.96
N ASP A 70 -14.76 -4.97 15.78
CA ASP A 70 -15.46 -4.03 14.87
C ASP A 70 -16.96 -4.34 14.85
N PRO A 71 -17.83 -3.39 15.28
CA PRO A 71 -19.28 -3.60 15.25
C PRO A 71 -19.83 -3.91 13.84
N GLY A 72 -19.27 -3.29 12.79
CA GLY A 72 -19.67 -3.58 11.41
C GLY A 72 -19.29 -4.97 10.93
N LEU A 73 -18.37 -5.63 11.64
CA LEU A 73 -17.99 -7.03 11.42
C LEU A 73 -18.58 -7.97 12.48
N ASN A 74 -19.73 -7.61 13.06
CA ASN A 74 -20.41 -8.39 14.09
C ASN A 74 -19.52 -8.69 15.32
N GLY A 75 -18.65 -7.74 15.69
CA GLY A 75 -17.74 -7.83 16.83
C GLY A 75 -16.44 -8.60 16.55
N ARG A 76 -16.18 -9.02 15.32
CA ARG A 76 -14.91 -9.69 14.98
C ARG A 76 -13.73 -8.73 14.95
N SER A 77 -12.57 -9.22 15.39
CA SER A 77 -11.26 -8.62 15.12
C SER A 77 -10.61 -9.30 13.92
N LEU A 78 -9.91 -8.54 13.10
CA LEU A 78 -9.20 -9.05 11.93
C LEU A 78 -7.68 -9.03 12.17
N ARG A 79 -6.98 -10.04 11.65
CA ARG A 79 -5.53 -9.92 11.45
C ARG A 79 -5.27 -8.77 10.48
N TYR A 80 -4.28 -7.93 10.81
CA TYR A 80 -3.96 -6.72 10.05
C TYR A 80 -2.48 -6.69 9.63
N PRO A 81 -2.02 -7.64 8.81
CA PRO A 81 -0.61 -7.83 8.51
C PRO A 81 0.03 -6.59 7.86
N ARG A 82 1.20 -6.22 8.41
CA ARG A 82 2.09 -5.18 7.86
C ARG A 82 3.51 -5.71 7.78
N GLY A 83 4.18 -5.47 6.68
CA GLY A 83 5.55 -5.95 6.49
C GLY A 83 6.53 -5.36 7.50
N LYS A 84 7.23 -6.22 8.26
CA LYS A 84 8.34 -5.90 9.19
C LYS A 84 9.65 -6.44 8.62
N THR A 85 10.06 -5.90 7.49
CA THR A 85 11.26 -6.31 6.74
C THR A 85 11.57 -5.27 5.67
N LEU A 86 12.78 -5.27 5.12
CA LEU A 86 13.10 -4.43 3.95
C LEU A 86 12.12 -4.71 2.80
N GLY A 87 11.70 -3.65 2.13
CA GLY A 87 10.61 -3.66 1.17
C GLY A 87 9.22 -3.51 1.82
N GLY A 88 9.11 -3.60 3.15
CA GLY A 88 7.85 -3.43 3.87
C GLY A 88 6.74 -4.33 3.33
N CYS A 89 5.54 -3.77 3.13
CA CYS A 89 4.42 -4.53 2.59
C CYS A 89 4.65 -5.05 1.17
N SER A 90 5.51 -4.44 0.34
CA SER A 90 5.84 -4.99 -0.99
C SER A 90 6.54 -6.36 -0.93
N SER A 91 7.10 -6.73 0.23
CA SER A 91 7.73 -8.03 0.48
C SER A 91 6.73 -9.13 0.83
N ILE A 92 5.51 -8.78 1.26
CA ILE A 92 4.48 -9.74 1.71
C ILE A 92 3.11 -9.58 1.04
N ASN A 93 2.93 -8.59 0.15
CA ASN A 93 1.66 -8.29 -0.52
C ASN A 93 1.32 -9.26 -1.68
N GLY A 94 0.15 -9.03 -2.30
CA GLY A 94 -0.33 -9.78 -3.46
C GLY A 94 0.32 -9.42 -4.79
N MET A 95 1.26 -8.48 -4.85
CA MET A 95 1.99 -8.05 -6.05
C MET A 95 1.15 -7.43 -7.17
N ILE A 96 -0.14 -7.24 -7.01
CA ILE A 96 -1.01 -6.68 -8.05
C ILE A 96 -0.61 -5.23 -8.32
N TYR A 97 -0.44 -4.91 -9.61
CA TYR A 97 -0.09 -3.57 -10.07
C TYR A 97 -1.33 -2.77 -10.44
N MET A 98 -1.62 -1.71 -9.69
CA MET A 98 -2.75 -0.82 -9.92
C MET A 98 -2.35 0.63 -9.68
N ARG A 99 -2.79 1.55 -10.56
CA ARG A 99 -2.59 2.99 -10.40
C ARG A 99 -3.80 3.71 -9.78
N GLY A 100 -4.97 3.05 -9.73
CA GLY A 100 -6.25 3.68 -9.39
C GLY A 100 -6.91 4.35 -10.59
N GLN A 101 -7.94 5.15 -10.33
CA GLN A 101 -8.68 5.90 -11.34
C GLN A 101 -8.17 7.34 -11.43
N ALA A 102 -8.30 7.97 -12.59
CA ALA A 102 -7.93 9.39 -12.79
C ALA A 102 -8.66 10.30 -11.80
N ARG A 103 -9.93 10.04 -11.55
CA ARG A 103 -10.77 10.81 -10.61
C ARG A 103 -10.25 10.78 -9.16
N ASP A 104 -9.54 9.74 -8.74
CA ASP A 104 -8.96 9.69 -7.39
C ASP A 104 -7.99 10.86 -7.20
N TYR A 105 -7.20 11.14 -8.21
CA TYR A 105 -6.20 12.21 -8.22
C TYR A 105 -6.81 13.59 -8.45
N GLU A 106 -7.88 13.68 -9.26
CA GLU A 106 -8.67 14.91 -9.37
C GLU A 106 -9.29 15.28 -8.01
N GLN A 107 -9.79 14.30 -7.27
CA GLN A 107 -10.28 14.51 -5.91
C GLN A 107 -9.15 14.95 -4.95
N TRP A 108 -7.94 14.33 -5.05
CA TRP A 108 -6.80 14.77 -4.25
C TRP A 108 -6.41 16.22 -4.55
N ALA A 109 -6.41 16.63 -5.83
CA ALA A 109 -6.17 18.02 -6.20
C ALA A 109 -7.18 18.98 -5.56
N GLN A 110 -8.47 18.60 -5.57
CA GLN A 110 -9.53 19.38 -4.92
C GLN A 110 -9.35 19.46 -3.39
N LEU A 111 -9.04 18.32 -2.74
CA LEU A 111 -8.90 18.23 -1.28
C LEU A 111 -7.65 18.94 -0.76
N THR A 112 -6.58 18.96 -1.54
CA THR A 112 -5.32 19.63 -1.18
C THR A 112 -5.26 21.08 -1.65
N GLY A 113 -6.06 21.44 -2.66
CA GLY A 113 -5.99 22.72 -3.35
C GLY A 113 -4.73 22.89 -4.20
N ASP A 114 -4.15 21.77 -4.67
CA ASP A 114 -2.91 21.73 -5.43
C ASP A 114 -3.10 20.89 -6.70
N ASP A 115 -3.17 21.56 -7.86
CA ASP A 115 -3.38 20.93 -9.17
C ASP A 115 -2.24 19.98 -9.58
N THR A 116 -1.09 19.99 -8.89
CA THR A 116 -0.02 19.04 -9.14
C THR A 116 -0.40 17.61 -8.79
N TRP A 117 -1.56 17.39 -8.14
CA TRP A 117 -2.15 16.09 -7.85
C TRP A 117 -3.11 15.59 -8.94
N ARG A 118 -3.45 16.37 -9.96
CA ARG A 118 -4.32 15.92 -11.07
C ARG A 118 -3.69 14.74 -11.82
N TRP A 119 -4.51 13.94 -12.47
CA TRP A 119 -4.08 12.73 -13.17
C TRP A 119 -2.93 12.97 -14.16
N ASP A 120 -3.06 13.98 -15.01
CA ASP A 120 -2.03 14.34 -15.99
C ASP A 120 -0.70 14.78 -15.33
N GLN A 121 -0.74 15.26 -14.09
CA GLN A 121 0.42 15.69 -13.31
C GLN A 121 1.06 14.56 -12.48
N VAL A 122 0.30 13.51 -12.13
CA VAL A 122 0.84 12.35 -11.41
C VAL A 122 1.30 11.23 -12.35
N LEU A 123 0.74 11.15 -13.56
CA LEU A 123 1.10 10.15 -14.55
C LEU A 123 2.60 10.10 -14.88
N PRO A 124 3.31 11.23 -15.06
CA PRO A 124 4.77 11.22 -15.25
C PRO A 124 5.54 10.54 -14.12
N ALA A 125 5.08 10.69 -12.86
CA ALA A 125 5.74 10.06 -11.71
C ALA A 125 5.54 8.53 -11.70
N PHE A 126 4.38 8.01 -12.13
CA PHE A 126 4.20 6.58 -12.35
C PHE A 126 5.15 6.04 -13.42
N ARG A 127 5.24 6.73 -14.56
CA ARG A 127 6.10 6.34 -15.68
C ARG A 127 7.59 6.37 -15.36
N GLN A 128 8.02 7.19 -14.41
CA GLN A 128 9.43 7.39 -14.07
C GLN A 128 10.07 6.14 -13.48
N HIS A 129 9.34 5.36 -12.68
CA HIS A 129 9.86 4.15 -12.03
C HIS A 129 9.37 2.85 -12.68
N GLU A 130 8.38 2.89 -13.56
CA GLU A 130 7.77 1.70 -14.17
C GLU A 130 8.67 1.07 -15.24
N ASP A 131 8.81 -0.26 -15.18
CA ASP A 131 9.41 -1.12 -16.20
C ASP A 131 8.37 -2.14 -16.66
N HIS A 132 7.60 -1.79 -17.72
CA HIS A 132 6.45 -2.57 -18.17
C HIS A 132 6.84 -3.59 -19.24
N TRP A 133 6.39 -4.86 -19.11
CA TRP A 133 6.72 -5.96 -19.99
C TRP A 133 6.29 -5.75 -21.45
N ARG A 134 5.16 -5.07 -21.68
CA ARG A 134 4.69 -4.75 -23.06
C ARG A 134 5.63 -3.78 -23.78
N LEU A 135 6.49 -3.08 -23.07
CA LEU A 135 7.50 -2.19 -23.62
C LEU A 135 8.85 -2.90 -23.83
N ASP A 136 8.95 -4.21 -23.61
CA ASP A 136 10.13 -4.98 -23.97
C ASP A 136 10.29 -5.03 -25.49
N ALA A 137 11.53 -5.16 -25.96
CA ALA A 137 11.87 -4.99 -27.38
C ALA A 137 11.08 -5.94 -28.33
N ASP A 138 10.78 -7.15 -27.86
CA ASP A 138 10.02 -8.17 -28.57
C ASP A 138 8.51 -7.91 -28.61
N GLN A 139 7.98 -7.05 -27.72
CA GLN A 139 6.56 -6.71 -27.63
C GLN A 139 6.23 -5.33 -28.22
N LEU A 140 7.22 -4.45 -28.30
CA LEU A 140 7.05 -3.03 -28.58
C LEU A 140 6.31 -2.73 -29.89
N ALA A 141 6.46 -3.58 -30.92
CA ALA A 141 5.79 -3.42 -32.21
C ALA A 141 4.26 -3.62 -32.14
N GLN A 142 3.77 -4.32 -31.11
CA GLN A 142 2.35 -4.64 -30.92
C GLN A 142 1.63 -3.62 -30.02
N VAL A 143 2.34 -2.64 -29.48
CA VAL A 143 1.83 -1.69 -28.50
C VAL A 143 1.26 -0.45 -29.18
N SER A 144 0.02 -0.07 -28.80
CA SER A 144 -0.63 1.14 -29.31
C SER A 144 0.10 2.41 -28.83
N GLU A 145 -0.09 3.50 -29.57
CA GLU A 145 0.45 4.80 -29.19
C GLU A 145 -0.14 5.28 -27.84
N GLU A 146 -1.42 5.03 -27.62
CA GLU A 146 -2.09 5.33 -26.35
C GLU A 146 -1.41 4.60 -25.18
N PHE A 147 -1.14 3.30 -25.30
CA PHE A 147 -0.45 2.55 -24.28
C PHE A 147 0.94 3.14 -23.99
N ARG A 148 1.70 3.52 -25.03
CA ARG A 148 3.01 4.18 -24.87
C ARG A 148 2.87 5.52 -24.15
N ARG A 149 1.82 6.28 -24.44
CA ARG A 149 1.54 7.55 -23.74
C ARG A 149 1.27 7.32 -22.25
N LEU A 150 0.59 6.24 -21.91
CA LEU A 150 0.23 5.91 -20.52
C LEU A 150 1.39 5.28 -19.73
N HIS A 151 2.18 4.40 -20.35
CA HIS A 151 3.20 3.59 -19.67
C HIS A 151 4.64 3.98 -20.00
N GLY A 152 4.85 4.92 -20.88
CA GLY A 152 6.17 5.40 -21.30
C GLY A 152 6.70 4.72 -22.55
N ASN A 153 7.90 5.11 -22.96
CA ASN A 153 8.58 4.58 -24.13
C ASN A 153 10.04 4.24 -23.78
N LYS A 154 10.38 2.95 -23.70
CA LYS A 154 11.75 2.49 -23.38
C LYS A 154 12.82 2.96 -24.39
N SER A 155 12.43 3.35 -25.61
CA SER A 155 13.38 3.85 -26.61
C SER A 155 14.06 5.18 -26.23
N ILE A 156 13.57 5.87 -25.18
CA ILE A 156 14.12 7.14 -24.68
C ILE A 156 14.92 6.94 -23.38
N GLY A 157 15.36 5.72 -23.07
CA GLY A 157 16.21 5.45 -21.90
C GLY A 157 15.49 5.34 -20.55
N SER A 158 14.19 5.14 -20.55
CA SER A 158 13.38 5.01 -19.34
C SER A 158 12.96 3.57 -19.07
N GLY A 159 13.91 2.66 -18.84
CA GLY A 159 13.63 1.44 -18.10
C GLY A 159 13.60 1.78 -16.62
N GLY A 160 12.42 1.89 -16.00
CA GLY A 160 12.29 2.10 -14.57
C GLY A 160 12.79 0.89 -13.76
N GLU A 161 12.84 1.04 -12.46
CA GLU A 161 13.28 -0.01 -11.54
C GLU A 161 12.14 -0.95 -11.12
N TRP A 162 10.87 -0.51 -11.29
CA TRP A 162 9.68 -1.21 -10.81
C TRP A 162 9.05 -2.07 -11.90
N ARG A 163 9.46 -3.34 -11.95
CA ARG A 163 9.01 -4.29 -12.97
C ARG A 163 7.53 -4.62 -12.82
N VAL A 164 6.81 -4.59 -13.95
CA VAL A 164 5.43 -5.04 -14.14
C VAL A 164 5.41 -6.15 -15.18
N GLU A 165 4.85 -7.30 -14.86
CA GLU A 165 4.74 -8.46 -15.75
C GLU A 165 3.31 -9.01 -15.79
N ARG A 166 2.99 -9.74 -16.85
CA ARG A 166 1.79 -10.58 -16.90
C ARG A 166 1.94 -11.77 -15.95
N GLN A 167 0.83 -12.32 -15.49
CA GLN A 167 0.83 -13.55 -14.70
C GLN A 167 1.30 -14.74 -15.55
N ARG A 168 1.96 -15.71 -14.91
CA ARG A 168 2.61 -16.85 -15.57
C ARG A 168 1.78 -18.13 -15.52
N LEU A 169 0.47 -18.02 -15.32
CA LEU A 169 -0.49 -19.12 -15.44
C LEU A 169 -1.89 -18.58 -15.75
N ARG A 170 -2.74 -19.48 -16.24
CA ARG A 170 -4.17 -19.24 -16.48
C ARG A 170 -4.98 -20.41 -15.93
N TRP A 171 -6.26 -20.17 -15.69
CA TRP A 171 -7.19 -21.15 -15.15
C TRP A 171 -8.49 -21.12 -15.94
N ASP A 172 -8.94 -22.28 -16.46
CA ASP A 172 -10.18 -22.37 -17.23
C ASP A 172 -11.39 -21.81 -16.48
N ILE A 173 -11.46 -22.03 -15.16
CA ILE A 173 -12.55 -21.50 -14.33
C ILE A 173 -12.51 -19.97 -14.22
N LEU A 174 -11.32 -19.34 -14.23
CA LEU A 174 -11.20 -17.88 -14.24
C LEU A 174 -11.50 -17.31 -15.63
N ASP A 175 -11.12 -18.00 -16.69
CA ASP A 175 -11.49 -17.61 -18.07
C ASP A 175 -13.02 -17.68 -18.23
N ALA A 176 -13.69 -18.72 -17.66
CA ALA A 176 -15.15 -18.82 -17.65
C ALA A 176 -15.79 -17.70 -16.81
N PHE A 177 -15.20 -17.34 -15.66
CA PHE A 177 -15.69 -16.20 -14.88
C PHE A 177 -15.55 -14.88 -15.65
N ALA A 178 -14.45 -14.68 -16.39
CA ALA A 178 -14.27 -13.50 -17.23
C ALA A 178 -15.32 -13.41 -18.34
N GLN A 179 -15.66 -14.52 -18.97
CA GLN A 179 -16.76 -14.60 -19.93
C GLN A 179 -18.12 -14.32 -19.28
N ALA A 180 -18.37 -14.89 -18.10
CA ALA A 180 -19.60 -14.66 -17.36
C ALA A 180 -19.74 -13.17 -16.95
N ALA A 181 -18.66 -12.52 -16.55
CA ALA A 181 -18.65 -11.10 -16.26
C ALA A 181 -19.00 -10.27 -17.51
N GLN A 182 -18.47 -10.63 -18.68
CA GLN A 182 -18.84 -9.99 -19.95
C GLN A 182 -20.31 -10.21 -20.31
N GLN A 183 -20.84 -11.41 -20.12
CA GLN A 183 -22.27 -11.71 -20.30
C GLN A 183 -23.16 -10.92 -19.32
N ALA A 184 -22.64 -10.59 -18.14
CA ALA A 184 -23.31 -9.73 -17.16
C ALA A 184 -23.16 -8.22 -17.45
N GLY A 185 -22.47 -7.84 -18.56
CA GLY A 185 -22.35 -6.46 -19.03
C GLY A 185 -21.03 -5.75 -18.64
N ILE A 186 -20.06 -6.46 -18.03
CA ILE A 186 -18.75 -5.89 -17.69
C ILE A 186 -17.82 -6.02 -18.90
N PRO A 187 -17.27 -4.93 -19.47
CA PRO A 187 -16.43 -5.03 -20.66
C PRO A 187 -15.12 -5.77 -20.39
N ALA A 188 -14.58 -6.46 -21.40
CA ALA A 188 -13.22 -7.00 -21.31
C ALA A 188 -12.19 -5.86 -21.31
N THR A 189 -11.13 -6.02 -20.52
CA THR A 189 -9.97 -5.10 -20.57
C THR A 189 -8.67 -5.89 -20.48
N ASP A 190 -7.64 -5.38 -21.12
CA ASP A 190 -6.27 -5.86 -21.02
C ASP A 190 -5.35 -4.90 -20.25
N ASP A 191 -5.89 -3.76 -19.81
CA ASP A 191 -5.19 -2.75 -19.02
C ASP A 191 -6.14 -2.03 -18.07
N PHE A 192 -5.94 -2.21 -16.77
CA PHE A 192 -6.66 -1.49 -15.70
C PHE A 192 -6.03 -0.14 -15.34
N ASN A 193 -4.90 0.24 -15.93
CA ASN A 193 -4.06 1.36 -15.50
C ASN A 193 -4.13 2.58 -16.43
N ARG A 194 -5.18 2.66 -17.24
CA ARG A 194 -5.38 3.75 -18.23
C ARG A 194 -6.09 5.01 -17.68
N GLY A 195 -6.39 5.05 -16.36
CA GLY A 195 -7.13 6.15 -15.71
C GLY A 195 -8.61 5.85 -15.54
N ASP A 196 -9.13 4.87 -16.25
CA ASP A 196 -10.41 4.20 -16.02
C ASP A 196 -10.12 2.70 -15.93
N ASN A 197 -10.52 2.08 -14.84
CA ASN A 197 -10.26 0.67 -14.58
C ASN A 197 -11.49 -0.24 -14.82
N GLU A 198 -12.63 0.31 -15.28
CA GLU A 198 -13.83 -0.50 -15.54
C GLU A 198 -13.54 -1.61 -16.57
N GLY A 199 -13.84 -2.86 -16.20
CA GLY A 199 -13.62 -4.02 -17.05
C GLY A 199 -13.25 -5.29 -16.29
N VAL A 200 -13.10 -6.39 -17.01
CA VAL A 200 -12.64 -7.70 -16.51
C VAL A 200 -11.41 -8.18 -17.28
N GLY A 201 -10.40 -8.65 -16.56
CA GLY A 201 -9.14 -9.14 -17.13
C GLY A 201 -8.20 -9.72 -16.07
N TYR A 202 -7.10 -10.32 -16.53
CA TYR A 202 -6.04 -10.78 -15.63
C TYR A 202 -5.22 -9.59 -15.12
N PHE A 203 -4.98 -9.54 -13.82
CA PHE A 203 -4.12 -8.54 -13.22
C PHE A 203 -2.67 -8.66 -13.70
N GLU A 204 -2.03 -7.54 -13.92
CA GLU A 204 -0.58 -7.46 -14.03
C GLU A 204 0.05 -7.41 -12.63
N VAL A 205 1.29 -7.89 -12.52
CA VAL A 205 1.92 -8.16 -11.23
C VAL A 205 3.36 -7.64 -11.16
N ASN A 206 3.77 -7.27 -9.97
CA ASN A 206 5.15 -6.88 -9.68
C ASN A 206 6.02 -8.13 -9.47
N GLN A 207 6.37 -8.74 -10.59
CA GLN A 207 7.26 -9.89 -10.72
C GLN A 207 8.33 -9.62 -11.77
N LYS A 208 9.45 -10.32 -11.67
CA LYS A 208 10.49 -10.36 -12.70
C LYS A 208 10.96 -11.80 -12.89
N GLY A 209 10.65 -12.37 -14.07
CA GLY A 209 11.01 -13.76 -14.38
C GLY A 209 10.41 -14.78 -13.41
N GLY A 210 9.18 -14.55 -12.90
CA GLY A 210 8.50 -15.44 -11.95
C GLY A 210 8.95 -15.31 -10.50
N TRP A 211 9.78 -14.31 -10.17
CA TRP A 211 10.13 -13.94 -8.80
C TRP A 211 9.37 -12.68 -8.38
N ARG A 212 8.95 -12.62 -7.11
CA ARG A 212 8.47 -11.35 -6.53
C ARG A 212 9.51 -10.25 -6.73
N TRP A 213 9.07 -9.09 -7.18
CA TRP A 213 9.86 -7.89 -7.35
C TRP A 213 9.44 -6.85 -6.31
N ASN A 214 10.02 -6.93 -5.09
CA ASN A 214 9.76 -6.00 -4.01
C ASN A 214 10.60 -4.72 -4.15
N THR A 215 10.29 -3.69 -3.38
CA THR A 215 10.96 -2.38 -3.48
C THR A 215 12.41 -2.40 -3.03
N ALA A 216 12.81 -3.34 -2.16
CA ALA A 216 14.22 -3.53 -1.84
C ALA A 216 15.03 -4.03 -3.05
N LYS A 217 14.47 -4.95 -3.86
CA LYS A 217 15.08 -5.38 -5.12
C LYS A 217 15.08 -4.30 -6.19
N ALA A 218 14.01 -3.50 -6.25
CA ALA A 218 13.88 -2.47 -7.25
C ALA A 218 14.82 -1.29 -6.98
N PHE A 219 14.86 -0.79 -5.76
CA PHE A 219 15.47 0.50 -5.46
C PHE A 219 16.72 0.44 -4.60
N LEU A 220 16.85 -0.52 -3.68
CA LEU A 220 17.98 -0.56 -2.74
C LEU A 220 19.15 -1.41 -3.26
N ARG A 221 18.91 -2.69 -3.55
CA ARG A 221 19.98 -3.65 -3.90
C ARG A 221 20.77 -3.28 -5.14
N PRO A 222 20.16 -2.84 -6.25
CA PRO A 222 20.91 -2.59 -7.48
C PRO A 222 21.86 -1.40 -7.40
N THR A 223 21.56 -0.45 -6.50
CA THR A 223 22.23 0.84 -6.52
C THR A 223 22.67 1.34 -5.15
N CYS A 224 21.79 1.34 -4.14
CA CYS A 224 22.08 1.98 -2.85
C CYS A 224 23.16 1.24 -2.06
N TYR A 225 23.17 -0.09 -2.06
CA TYR A 225 24.13 -0.87 -1.27
C TYR A 225 25.59 -0.60 -1.60
N GLY A 226 25.90 -0.13 -2.79
CA GLY A 226 27.26 0.24 -3.21
C GLY A 226 27.61 1.72 -3.03
N ARG A 227 26.70 2.56 -2.54
CA ARG A 227 26.95 3.99 -2.38
C ARG A 227 27.60 4.31 -1.04
N PRO A 228 28.73 5.00 -1.00
CA PRO A 228 29.42 5.31 0.25
C PRO A 228 28.68 6.33 1.13
N ASN A 229 27.74 7.07 0.57
CA ASN A 229 26.90 8.06 1.25
C ASN A 229 25.51 7.51 1.67
N PHE A 230 25.31 6.19 1.59
CA PHE A 230 24.10 5.52 2.04
C PHE A 230 24.41 4.52 3.16
N GLU A 231 23.73 4.69 4.28
CA GLU A 231 23.79 3.78 5.42
C GLU A 231 22.42 3.20 5.73
N MET A 232 22.37 1.96 6.20
CA MET A 232 21.12 1.26 6.47
C MET A 232 21.23 0.47 7.78
N TRP A 233 20.31 0.76 8.69
CA TRP A 233 20.14 0.03 9.93
C TRP A 233 18.89 -0.85 9.85
N THR A 234 19.05 -2.14 10.10
CA THR A 234 17.95 -3.11 10.24
C THR A 234 17.88 -3.59 11.67
N HIS A 235 16.74 -4.14 12.12
CA HIS A 235 16.45 -4.40 13.52
C HIS A 235 16.51 -3.12 14.38
N ALA A 236 16.22 -1.99 13.79
CA ALA A 236 16.34 -0.68 14.38
C ALA A 236 14.95 -0.01 14.39
N GLN A 237 14.32 0.08 15.56
CA GLN A 237 12.98 0.62 15.71
C GLN A 237 13.04 2.02 16.31
N VAL A 238 12.45 2.99 15.60
CA VAL A 238 12.33 4.37 16.11
C VAL A 238 11.34 4.40 17.27
N SER A 239 11.76 4.97 18.40
CA SER A 239 10.93 5.18 19.57
C SER A 239 10.17 6.50 19.52
N ARG A 240 10.85 7.57 19.10
CA ARG A 240 10.27 8.92 18.93
C ARG A 240 11.17 9.80 18.05
N LEU A 241 10.59 10.90 17.56
CA LEU A 241 11.31 11.97 16.88
C LEU A 241 11.87 12.97 17.91
N LEU A 242 12.95 13.66 17.53
CA LEU A 242 13.54 14.73 18.29
C LEU A 242 13.04 16.08 17.77
N LEU A 243 12.39 16.85 18.65
CA LEU A 243 11.85 18.16 18.30
C LEU A 243 12.59 19.24 19.09
N GLN A 244 13.02 20.26 18.39
CA GLN A 244 13.66 21.45 18.92
C GLN A 244 12.75 22.66 18.70
N ASP A 245 12.59 23.48 19.75
CA ASP A 245 11.89 24.75 19.64
C ASP A 245 12.77 25.77 18.92
N LEU A 246 12.17 26.54 18.01
CA LEU A 246 12.88 27.53 17.22
C LEU A 246 12.81 28.93 17.85
N PRO A 247 13.87 29.73 17.77
CA PRO A 247 13.82 31.15 18.10
C PRO A 247 12.72 31.85 17.29
N GLY A 248 11.78 32.52 17.96
CA GLY A 248 10.63 33.17 17.31
C GLY A 248 9.38 32.31 17.16
N GLY A 249 9.39 31.10 17.70
CA GLY A 249 8.25 30.18 17.71
C GLY A 249 8.30 29.14 16.59
N GLY A 250 7.52 28.06 16.77
CA GLY A 250 7.55 26.89 15.90
C GLY A 250 8.54 25.84 16.36
N GLN A 251 8.57 24.70 15.66
CA GLN A 251 9.40 23.54 16.00
C GLN A 251 10.10 22.98 14.76
N ARG A 252 11.25 22.36 14.97
CA ARG A 252 12.00 21.63 13.96
C ARG A 252 12.23 20.21 14.42
N CYS A 253 12.03 19.23 13.55
CA CYS A 253 12.49 17.87 13.74
C CYS A 253 13.97 17.80 13.40
N THR A 254 14.80 17.40 14.37
CA THR A 254 16.26 17.36 14.27
C THR A 254 16.82 15.96 14.25
N GLY A 255 15.98 14.92 14.34
CA GLY A 255 16.44 13.53 14.34
C GLY A 255 15.45 12.57 14.98
N ALA A 256 15.97 11.46 15.46
CA ALA A 256 15.16 10.40 16.10
C ALA A 256 15.95 9.66 17.18
N GLU A 257 15.25 9.10 18.14
CA GLU A 257 15.75 8.05 19.05
C GLU A 257 15.40 6.68 18.49
N VAL A 258 16.39 5.81 18.43
CA VAL A 258 16.33 4.52 17.76
C VAL A 258 16.76 3.41 18.69
N TRP A 259 15.89 2.42 18.90
CA TRP A 259 16.22 1.18 19.58
C TRP A 259 16.87 0.21 18.61
N THR A 260 18.13 -0.15 18.84
CA THR A 260 18.93 -1.02 17.95
C THR A 260 18.80 -2.51 18.27
N GLY A 261 17.92 -2.85 19.21
CA GLY A 261 17.81 -4.22 19.76
C GLY A 261 18.62 -4.42 21.03
N SER A 262 19.60 -3.58 21.31
CA SER A 262 20.47 -3.65 22.51
C SER A 262 20.52 -2.34 23.29
N GLU A 263 20.48 -1.20 22.60
CA GLU A 263 20.63 0.12 23.20
C GLU A 263 19.79 1.17 22.46
N MET A 264 19.56 2.30 23.11
CA MET A 264 18.93 3.47 22.51
C MET A 264 20.02 4.38 21.93
N VAL A 265 19.93 4.67 20.64
CA VAL A 265 20.88 5.55 19.91
C VAL A 265 20.14 6.78 19.40
N THR A 266 20.76 7.93 19.53
CA THR A 266 20.26 9.19 18.96
C THR A 266 20.93 9.44 17.60
N VAL A 267 20.11 9.76 16.59
CA VAL A 267 20.59 10.17 15.25
C VAL A 267 20.05 11.54 14.88
N HIS A 268 20.85 12.34 14.18
CA HIS A 268 20.53 13.71 13.82
C HIS A 268 20.44 13.91 12.32
N ALA A 269 19.44 14.71 11.89
CA ALA A 269 19.23 15.12 10.51
C ALA A 269 19.56 16.60 10.33
N GLU A 270 20.49 16.90 9.43
CA GLU A 270 20.83 18.27 9.03
C GLU A 270 19.71 18.94 8.23
N ARG A 271 19.06 18.16 7.35
CA ARG A 271 18.01 18.64 6.44
C ARG A 271 16.63 18.20 6.89
N GLU A 272 16.27 16.93 6.66
CA GLU A 272 14.92 16.45 6.94
C GLU A 272 14.91 15.02 7.49
N VAL A 273 13.92 14.75 8.33
CA VAL A 273 13.46 13.40 8.70
C VAL A 273 12.24 13.05 7.83
N LEU A 274 12.31 11.92 7.14
CA LEU A 274 11.29 11.42 6.22
C LEU A 274 10.64 10.19 6.84
N LEU A 275 9.45 10.36 7.38
CA LEU A 275 8.69 9.29 8.02
C LEU A 275 7.94 8.50 6.95
N CYS A 276 8.32 7.22 6.75
CA CYS A 276 7.82 6.30 5.74
C CYS A 276 7.41 4.96 6.37
N ALA A 277 6.95 5.00 7.63
CA ALA A 277 6.67 3.81 8.42
C ALA A 277 5.28 3.19 8.12
N GLY A 278 4.53 3.75 7.18
CA GLY A 278 3.22 3.28 6.74
C GLY A 278 2.06 3.77 7.61
N ALA A 279 0.83 3.59 7.12
CA ALA A 279 -0.38 4.14 7.70
C ALA A 279 -0.69 3.70 9.14
N VAL A 280 0.02 2.72 9.69
CA VAL A 280 -0.12 2.30 11.09
C VAL A 280 0.98 2.88 11.97
N ASN A 281 2.25 2.76 11.56
CA ASN A 281 3.37 3.16 12.41
C ASN A 281 3.70 4.65 12.30
N SER A 282 3.44 5.31 11.16
CA SER A 282 3.70 6.75 11.04
C SER A 282 2.87 7.59 12.02
N PRO A 283 1.54 7.42 12.12
CA PRO A 283 0.79 8.11 13.16
C PRO A 283 1.21 7.70 14.58
N GLN A 284 1.59 6.44 14.82
CA GLN A 284 2.10 5.99 16.11
C GLN A 284 3.38 6.76 16.51
N ILE A 285 4.36 6.85 15.61
CA ILE A 285 5.61 7.57 15.88
C ILE A 285 5.35 9.05 16.10
N LEU A 286 4.47 9.69 15.33
CA LEU A 286 4.07 11.09 15.56
C LEU A 286 3.47 11.27 16.96
N GLN A 287 2.51 10.42 17.34
CA GLN A 287 1.87 10.47 18.66
C GLN A 287 2.88 10.26 19.79
N LEU A 288 3.77 9.27 19.69
CA LEU A 288 4.86 9.04 20.67
C LEU A 288 5.82 10.22 20.79
N SER A 289 5.89 11.06 19.75
CA SER A 289 6.73 12.27 19.71
C SER A 289 6.01 13.54 20.18
N GLY A 290 4.78 13.42 20.71
CA GLY A 290 3.98 14.55 21.15
C GLY A 290 3.27 15.30 20.02
N ILE A 291 3.14 14.69 18.82
CA ILE A 291 2.46 15.27 17.66
C ILE A 291 1.17 14.48 17.43
N GLY A 292 0.02 15.04 17.76
CA GLY A 292 -1.26 14.32 17.60
C GLY A 292 -2.37 14.93 18.42
N PRO A 293 -3.49 14.19 18.61
CA PRO A 293 -4.63 14.66 19.42
C PRO A 293 -4.21 14.92 20.87
N GLY A 294 -4.28 16.17 21.31
CA GLY A 294 -3.77 16.58 22.62
C GLY A 294 -4.31 15.78 23.80
N GLU A 295 -5.63 15.52 23.83
CA GLU A 295 -6.28 14.71 24.87
C GLU A 295 -5.78 13.24 24.89
N LEU A 296 -5.53 12.65 23.72
CA LEU A 296 -4.96 11.30 23.63
C LEU A 296 -3.56 11.27 24.23
N LEU A 297 -2.71 12.22 23.85
CA LEU A 297 -1.33 12.31 24.31
C LEU A 297 -1.27 12.49 25.83
N GLN A 298 -2.08 13.39 26.38
CA GLN A 298 -2.16 13.65 27.83
C GLN A 298 -2.61 12.41 28.61
N ARG A 299 -3.57 11.63 28.10
CA ARG A 299 -4.01 10.38 28.74
C ARG A 299 -2.87 9.36 28.89
N HIS A 300 -1.89 9.40 28.00
CA HIS A 300 -0.72 8.51 28.04
C HIS A 300 0.52 9.17 28.69
N GLY A 301 0.38 10.35 29.29
CA GLY A 301 1.49 11.07 29.94
C GLY A 301 2.53 11.61 28.95
N ILE A 302 2.14 11.80 27.68
CA ILE A 302 3.01 12.34 26.62
C ILE A 302 2.80 13.86 26.55
N GLU A 303 3.89 14.62 26.61
CA GLU A 303 3.86 16.07 26.43
C GLU A 303 3.33 16.44 25.03
N VAL A 304 2.34 17.33 24.97
CA VAL A 304 1.79 17.82 23.72
C VAL A 304 2.74 18.85 23.11
N ARG A 305 3.52 18.42 22.13
CA ARG A 305 4.44 19.30 21.38
C ARG A 305 3.69 20.02 20.25
N ARG A 306 2.78 19.33 19.59
CA ARG A 306 1.93 19.89 18.55
C ARG A 306 0.56 19.20 18.57
N ASP A 307 -0.49 19.96 18.89
CA ASP A 307 -1.85 19.45 18.77
C ASP A 307 -2.27 19.40 17.30
N LEU A 308 -2.39 18.17 16.76
CA LEU A 308 -2.85 17.86 15.41
C LEU A 308 -3.88 16.73 15.49
N PRO A 309 -5.17 17.04 15.63
CA PRO A 309 -6.22 16.05 15.87
C PRO A 309 -6.39 15.03 14.73
N GLY A 310 -5.91 15.35 13.53
CA GLY A 310 -5.95 14.45 12.39
C GLY A 310 -4.95 13.30 12.42
N VAL A 311 -3.94 13.33 13.29
CA VAL A 311 -2.95 12.25 13.41
C VAL A 311 -3.61 10.98 13.93
N GLY A 312 -3.60 9.93 13.12
CA GLY A 312 -4.25 8.65 13.40
C GLY A 312 -5.75 8.63 13.11
N ALA A 313 -6.36 9.74 12.69
CA ALA A 313 -7.74 9.79 12.23
C ALA A 313 -7.87 9.45 10.72
N ASN A 314 -9.11 9.37 10.22
CA ASN A 314 -9.42 9.17 8.80
C ASN A 314 -8.85 7.85 8.21
N LEU A 315 -8.60 6.83 9.01
CA LEU A 315 -8.23 5.50 8.50
C LEU A 315 -9.29 5.01 7.51
N GLN A 316 -8.85 4.66 6.32
CA GLN A 316 -9.64 4.03 5.26
C GLN A 316 -8.96 2.74 4.85
N ASP A 317 -9.75 1.74 4.48
CA ASP A 317 -9.25 0.46 4.00
C ASP A 317 -10.30 -0.21 3.11
N HIS A 318 -9.88 -1.04 2.17
CA HIS A 318 -10.78 -1.85 1.38
C HIS A 318 -11.16 -3.12 2.16
N LEU A 319 -12.46 -3.27 2.45
CA LEU A 319 -13.03 -4.49 3.00
C LEU A 319 -13.49 -5.39 1.86
N GLN A 320 -12.92 -6.59 1.75
CA GLN A 320 -13.37 -7.58 0.76
C GLN A 320 -14.37 -8.56 1.36
N ILE A 321 -15.47 -8.77 0.66
CA ILE A 321 -16.50 -9.78 0.97
C ILE A 321 -16.17 -11.01 0.15
N ARG A 322 -16.01 -12.18 0.78
CA ARG A 322 -15.48 -13.39 0.16
C ARG A 322 -16.60 -14.38 -0.18
N SER A 323 -17.18 -14.26 -1.36
CA SER A 323 -18.14 -15.25 -1.85
C SER A 323 -17.43 -16.49 -2.37
N VAL A 324 -17.84 -17.66 -1.91
CA VAL A 324 -17.26 -18.97 -2.27
C VAL A 324 -18.28 -19.80 -3.02
N TYR A 325 -17.88 -20.35 -4.17
CA TYR A 325 -18.70 -21.22 -5.00
C TYR A 325 -18.01 -22.56 -5.20
N LYS A 326 -18.70 -23.66 -4.81
CA LYS A 326 -18.29 -25.02 -5.18
C LYS A 326 -18.51 -25.21 -6.66
N VAL A 327 -17.63 -25.96 -7.32
CA VAL A 327 -17.70 -26.22 -8.76
C VAL A 327 -17.42 -27.68 -9.08
N GLN A 328 -17.87 -28.13 -10.27
CA GLN A 328 -17.62 -29.46 -10.78
C GLN A 328 -16.82 -29.40 -12.09
N GLY A 329 -15.94 -30.37 -12.33
CA GLY A 329 -15.19 -30.47 -13.58
C GLY A 329 -14.09 -29.41 -13.78
N ALA A 330 -13.87 -28.52 -12.80
CA ALA A 330 -12.84 -27.49 -12.87
C ALA A 330 -11.54 -27.95 -12.20
N LYS A 331 -10.41 -27.61 -12.80
CA LYS A 331 -9.12 -27.60 -12.11
C LYS A 331 -9.09 -26.39 -11.17
N THR A 332 -8.85 -26.64 -9.89
CA THR A 332 -8.65 -25.60 -8.88
C THR A 332 -7.41 -25.92 -8.04
N LEU A 333 -6.89 -24.95 -7.31
CA LEU A 333 -5.74 -25.20 -6.43
C LEU A 333 -6.12 -26.23 -5.34
N ASN A 334 -7.38 -26.23 -4.88
CA ASN A 334 -7.89 -27.23 -3.93
C ASN A 334 -7.65 -28.65 -4.44
N THR A 335 -8.00 -28.93 -5.69
CA THR A 335 -7.84 -30.27 -6.30
C THR A 335 -6.38 -30.59 -6.63
N MET A 336 -5.61 -29.61 -7.13
CA MET A 336 -4.21 -29.82 -7.49
C MET A 336 -3.30 -30.06 -6.27
N ALA A 337 -3.56 -29.37 -5.18
CA ALA A 337 -2.76 -29.45 -3.95
C ALA A 337 -3.28 -30.51 -2.95
N SER A 338 -4.28 -31.33 -3.31
CA SER A 338 -4.90 -32.33 -2.42
C SER A 338 -3.99 -33.54 -2.14
N SER A 339 -3.02 -33.82 -3.02
CA SER A 339 -2.10 -34.95 -2.88
C SER A 339 -0.63 -34.54 -2.77
N LEU A 340 0.20 -35.39 -2.18
CA LEU A 340 1.66 -35.17 -2.13
C LEU A 340 2.28 -35.10 -3.54
N MET A 341 1.80 -35.93 -4.47
CA MET A 341 2.26 -35.89 -5.87
C MET A 341 1.89 -34.57 -6.54
N GLY A 342 0.68 -34.06 -6.30
CA GLY A 342 0.25 -32.78 -6.82
C GLY A 342 1.12 -31.63 -6.27
N LYS A 343 1.39 -31.61 -4.97
CA LYS A 343 2.29 -30.63 -4.35
C LYS A 343 3.72 -30.72 -4.91
N ALA A 344 4.24 -31.94 -5.11
CA ALA A 344 5.56 -32.15 -5.71
C ALA A 344 5.61 -31.66 -7.17
N ALA A 345 4.57 -31.94 -7.96
CA ALA A 345 4.48 -31.47 -9.35
C ALA A 345 4.45 -29.93 -9.43
N ILE A 346 3.68 -29.26 -8.57
CA ILE A 346 3.64 -27.79 -8.44
C ILE A 346 5.03 -27.24 -8.10
N GLY A 347 5.74 -27.86 -7.13
CA GLY A 347 7.09 -27.47 -6.75
C GLY A 347 8.11 -27.63 -7.89
N LEU A 348 8.03 -28.75 -8.62
CA LEU A 348 8.93 -29.05 -9.75
C LEU A 348 8.69 -28.10 -10.92
N GLU A 349 7.44 -27.81 -11.26
CA GLU A 349 7.09 -26.84 -12.31
C GLU A 349 7.70 -25.47 -11.98
N TYR A 350 7.57 -25.00 -10.76
CA TYR A 350 8.14 -23.73 -10.37
C TYR A 350 9.68 -23.77 -10.38
N ALA A 351 10.28 -24.84 -9.89
CA ALA A 351 11.73 -24.98 -9.88
C ALA A 351 12.34 -24.90 -11.29
N LEU A 352 11.70 -25.55 -12.28
CA LEU A 352 12.19 -25.62 -13.65
C LEU A 352 11.80 -24.43 -14.53
N LYS A 353 10.54 -23.93 -14.39
CA LYS A 353 9.94 -22.99 -15.35
C LYS A 353 9.59 -21.63 -14.75
N ARG A 354 9.62 -21.49 -13.40
CA ARG A 354 9.13 -20.30 -12.69
C ARG A 354 7.68 -19.95 -13.05
N SER A 355 6.85 -20.96 -13.32
CA SER A 355 5.42 -20.88 -13.65
C SER A 355 4.58 -21.76 -12.74
N GLY A 356 3.29 -21.83 -13.01
CA GLY A 356 2.35 -22.63 -12.24
C GLY A 356 1.95 -22.01 -10.90
N PRO A 357 1.28 -22.77 -10.02
CA PRO A 357 0.67 -22.22 -8.80
C PRO A 357 1.63 -21.51 -7.85
N MET A 358 2.91 -21.86 -7.81
CA MET A 358 3.88 -21.13 -6.96
C MET A 358 4.26 -19.75 -7.50
N SER A 359 4.00 -19.47 -8.78
CA SER A 359 4.22 -18.15 -9.39
C SER A 359 3.01 -17.22 -9.28
N MET A 360 1.90 -17.69 -8.72
CA MET A 360 0.67 -16.91 -8.71
C MET A 360 0.64 -15.83 -7.61
N ALA A 361 0.02 -14.70 -7.95
CA ALA A 361 -0.50 -13.75 -6.98
C ALA A 361 -1.70 -14.38 -6.22
N PRO A 362 -2.11 -13.85 -5.06
CA PRO A 362 -3.31 -14.33 -4.37
C PRO A 362 -4.54 -14.33 -5.27
N SER A 363 -4.67 -13.31 -6.11
CA SER A 363 -5.76 -13.16 -7.08
C SER A 363 -5.19 -12.98 -8.47
N GLN A 364 -5.71 -13.73 -9.43
CA GLN A 364 -5.22 -13.70 -10.81
C GLN A 364 -6.11 -12.85 -11.70
N LEU A 365 -7.43 -12.99 -11.57
CA LEU A 365 -8.41 -12.28 -12.37
C LEU A 365 -9.02 -11.14 -11.55
N GLY A 366 -9.13 -9.97 -12.17
CA GLY A 366 -9.82 -8.81 -11.63
C GLY A 366 -11.04 -8.45 -12.45
N ALA A 367 -12.00 -7.80 -11.80
CA ALA A 367 -13.04 -7.08 -12.50
C ALA A 367 -13.39 -5.81 -11.74
N PHE A 368 -13.56 -4.72 -12.46
CA PHE A 368 -14.02 -3.45 -11.92
C PHE A 368 -15.37 -3.13 -12.53
N THR A 369 -16.36 -2.84 -11.69
CA THR A 369 -17.72 -2.57 -12.16
C THR A 369 -18.47 -1.70 -11.16
N ARG A 370 -19.73 -1.39 -11.47
CA ARG A 370 -20.61 -0.59 -10.63
C ARG A 370 -21.47 -1.48 -9.75
N SER A 371 -21.65 -1.09 -8.49
CA SER A 371 -22.56 -1.76 -7.55
C SER A 371 -24.01 -1.62 -7.99
N ASP A 372 -24.34 -0.46 -8.56
CA ASP A 372 -25.66 -0.09 -9.09
C ASP A 372 -25.49 0.65 -10.43
N PRO A 373 -26.42 0.50 -11.40
CA PRO A 373 -26.36 1.19 -12.69
C PRO A 373 -26.32 2.72 -12.60
N GLY A 374 -26.81 3.30 -11.49
CA GLY A 374 -26.79 4.74 -11.23
C GLY A 374 -25.41 5.26 -10.80
N GLN A 375 -24.47 4.39 -10.46
CA GLN A 375 -23.11 4.82 -10.10
C GLN A 375 -22.42 5.44 -11.32
N PRO A 376 -21.78 6.62 -11.17
CA PRO A 376 -21.15 7.31 -12.30
C PRO A 376 -19.89 6.60 -12.81
N HIS A 377 -19.30 5.71 -12.04
CA HIS A 377 -18.05 5.00 -12.32
C HIS A 377 -17.99 3.67 -11.56
N ALA A 378 -17.03 2.80 -11.92
CA ALA A 378 -16.78 1.56 -11.21
C ALA A 378 -16.38 1.85 -9.76
N ASN A 379 -17.14 1.30 -8.81
CA ASN A 379 -16.92 1.41 -7.37
C ASN A 379 -16.73 0.05 -6.68
N LEU A 380 -16.74 -1.05 -7.45
CA LEU A 380 -16.44 -2.40 -6.98
C LEU A 380 -15.17 -2.93 -7.65
N GLU A 381 -14.32 -3.62 -6.89
CA GLU A 381 -13.18 -4.38 -7.37
C GLU A 381 -13.33 -5.85 -6.98
N TYR A 382 -13.24 -6.74 -7.96
CA TYR A 382 -13.20 -8.18 -7.77
C TYR A 382 -11.78 -8.70 -7.77
N HIS A 383 -11.51 -9.60 -6.84
CA HIS A 383 -10.32 -10.44 -6.75
C HIS A 383 -10.76 -11.90 -6.85
N VAL A 384 -10.64 -12.51 -8.04
CA VAL A 384 -11.11 -13.87 -8.28
C VAL A 384 -9.97 -14.86 -8.18
N GLN A 385 -10.17 -15.93 -7.40
CA GLN A 385 -9.16 -16.92 -7.04
C GLN A 385 -9.67 -18.33 -7.38
N PRO A 386 -8.86 -19.21 -8.02
CA PRO A 386 -9.24 -20.58 -8.32
C PRO A 386 -9.03 -21.51 -7.11
N LEU A 387 -9.47 -21.07 -5.95
CA LEU A 387 -9.30 -21.75 -4.67
C LEU A 387 -10.31 -21.26 -3.63
N SER A 388 -10.47 -22.02 -2.57
CA SER A 388 -11.21 -21.59 -1.38
C SER A 388 -10.56 -22.08 -0.09
N LEU A 389 -10.70 -21.26 0.95
CA LEU A 389 -10.25 -21.51 2.32
C LEU A 389 -11.06 -20.60 3.28
N ASP A 390 -11.13 -20.92 4.55
CA ASP A 390 -11.87 -20.11 5.52
C ASP A 390 -11.18 -18.77 5.81
N ALA A 391 -9.87 -18.78 6.04
CA ALA A 391 -9.06 -17.57 6.26
C ALA A 391 -7.64 -17.77 5.75
N PHE A 392 -6.91 -16.67 5.48
CA PHE A 392 -5.51 -16.73 5.10
C PHE A 392 -4.66 -17.44 6.18
N GLY A 393 -3.91 -18.47 5.75
CA GLY A 393 -3.13 -19.34 6.62
C GLY A 393 -3.85 -20.62 7.05
N GLU A 394 -5.15 -20.75 6.79
CA GLU A 394 -5.89 -21.98 7.00
C GLU A 394 -5.74 -22.95 5.81
N PRO A 395 -5.97 -24.26 6.02
CA PRO A 395 -5.98 -25.24 4.93
C PRO A 395 -6.99 -24.91 3.84
N LEU A 396 -6.69 -25.32 2.61
CA LEU A 396 -7.67 -25.30 1.52
C LEU A 396 -8.83 -26.26 1.84
N HIS A 397 -10.05 -25.89 1.44
CA HIS A 397 -11.19 -26.82 1.51
C HIS A 397 -10.93 -28.08 0.68
N ASP A 398 -11.55 -29.18 1.03
CA ASP A 398 -11.41 -30.50 0.40
C ASP A 398 -12.24 -30.67 -0.90
N PHE A 399 -12.95 -29.63 -1.33
CA PHE A 399 -13.76 -29.60 -2.54
C PHE A 399 -13.21 -28.59 -3.57
N ALA A 400 -13.54 -28.81 -4.85
CA ALA A 400 -13.22 -27.86 -5.91
C ALA A 400 -14.07 -26.59 -5.75
N ALA A 401 -13.43 -25.42 -5.77
CA ALA A 401 -14.12 -24.15 -5.63
C ALA A 401 -13.32 -22.99 -6.22
N PHE A 402 -14.02 -21.88 -6.49
CA PHE A 402 -13.41 -20.58 -6.65
C PHE A 402 -13.96 -19.59 -5.62
N THR A 403 -13.17 -18.56 -5.34
CA THR A 403 -13.59 -17.44 -4.49
C THR A 403 -13.68 -16.19 -5.34
N ALA A 404 -14.84 -15.53 -5.35
CA ALA A 404 -15.05 -14.20 -5.88
C ALA A 404 -15.07 -13.22 -4.70
N SER A 405 -13.92 -12.62 -4.40
CA SER A 405 -13.84 -11.58 -3.38
C SER A 405 -14.15 -10.23 -4.02
N VAL A 406 -15.01 -9.44 -3.40
CA VAL A 406 -15.39 -8.11 -3.90
C VAL A 406 -15.22 -7.06 -2.83
N CYS A 407 -14.71 -5.88 -3.16
CA CYS A 407 -14.60 -4.76 -2.24
C CYS A 407 -15.19 -3.47 -2.81
N ASN A 408 -15.72 -2.63 -1.90
CA ASN A 408 -16.07 -1.24 -2.19
C ASN A 408 -14.77 -0.43 -2.32
N LEU A 409 -14.55 0.19 -3.50
CA LEU A 409 -13.37 1.00 -3.78
C LEU A 409 -13.36 2.36 -3.07
N ASN A 410 -14.53 2.88 -2.73
CA ASN A 410 -14.70 4.21 -2.18
C ASN A 410 -15.50 4.18 -0.86
N PRO A 411 -14.99 3.49 0.18
CA PRO A 411 -15.72 3.39 1.44
C PRO A 411 -15.89 4.77 2.08
N SER A 412 -17.10 5.02 2.61
CA SER A 412 -17.42 6.22 3.39
C SER A 412 -17.13 6.07 4.89
N SER A 413 -17.00 4.85 5.39
CA SER A 413 -16.56 4.55 6.77
C SER A 413 -15.16 5.10 7.05
N ARG A 414 -14.96 5.60 8.28
CA ARG A 414 -13.67 6.17 8.72
C ARG A 414 -13.29 5.61 10.09
N GLY A 415 -12.06 5.16 10.16
CA GLY A 415 -11.47 4.58 11.36
C GLY A 415 -10.35 5.41 11.97
N THR A 416 -9.66 4.81 12.94
CA THR A 416 -8.56 5.45 13.67
C THR A 416 -7.41 4.49 13.95
N VAL A 417 -6.21 5.07 14.12
CA VAL A 417 -5.01 4.42 14.67
C VAL A 417 -4.52 5.26 15.84
N GLN A 418 -4.62 4.76 17.07
CA GLN A 418 -4.33 5.53 18.28
C GLN A 418 -3.41 4.76 19.22
N LEU A 419 -2.58 5.47 19.99
CA LEU A 419 -1.77 4.87 21.03
C LEU A 419 -2.63 4.15 22.08
N GLN A 420 -2.09 3.04 22.57
CA GLN A 420 -2.58 2.35 23.78
C GLN A 420 -1.62 2.54 24.96
N SER A 421 -0.41 3.04 24.71
CA SER A 421 0.65 3.23 25.69
C SER A 421 1.73 4.18 25.18
N ALA A 422 2.53 4.73 26.07
CA ALA A 422 3.76 5.46 25.74
C ALA A 422 4.94 4.53 25.37
N ASP A 423 4.79 3.21 25.50
CA ASP A 423 5.83 2.26 25.07
C ASP A 423 5.73 2.04 23.55
N PHE A 424 6.76 2.44 22.82
CA PHE A 424 6.85 2.31 21.37
C PHE A 424 6.79 0.87 20.84
N ARG A 425 7.00 -0.13 21.71
CA ARG A 425 6.93 -1.56 21.38
C ARG A 425 5.51 -2.09 21.40
N GLN A 426 4.60 -1.40 22.09
CA GLN A 426 3.20 -1.77 22.13
C GLN A 426 2.50 -1.38 20.83
N ALA A 427 1.74 -2.31 20.24
CA ALA A 427 0.93 -2.03 19.07
C ALA A 427 -0.12 -0.94 19.34
N PRO A 428 -0.42 -0.05 18.38
CA PRO A 428 -1.51 0.90 18.53
C PRO A 428 -2.86 0.18 18.41
N ALA A 429 -3.93 0.79 18.93
CA ALA A 429 -5.31 0.41 18.65
C ALA A 429 -5.63 0.75 17.19
N ILE A 430 -6.06 -0.24 16.42
CA ILE A 430 -6.44 -0.10 15.02
C ILE A 430 -7.94 -0.37 14.92
N ALA A 431 -8.73 0.66 14.71
CA ALA A 431 -10.19 0.58 14.63
C ALA A 431 -10.68 1.05 13.24
N PRO A 432 -10.78 0.18 12.25
CA PRO A 432 -11.19 0.56 10.88
C PRO A 432 -12.63 1.05 10.81
N ARG A 433 -13.52 0.55 11.67
CA ARG A 433 -14.95 0.84 11.70
C ARG A 433 -15.63 0.54 10.36
N TYR A 434 -15.35 -0.65 9.83
CA TYR A 434 -15.94 -1.12 8.58
C TYR A 434 -17.47 -1.11 8.63
N LEU A 435 -18.13 -0.91 7.49
CA LEU A 435 -19.59 -0.94 7.34
C LEU A 435 -20.34 -0.04 8.34
N SER A 436 -19.69 1.01 8.88
CA SER A 436 -20.29 1.89 9.88
C SER A 436 -21.34 2.83 9.28
N THR A 437 -21.32 3.07 7.96
CA THR A 437 -22.27 3.91 7.25
C THR A 437 -23.35 3.09 6.55
N ALA A 438 -24.52 3.70 6.32
CA ALA A 438 -25.58 3.06 5.55
C ALA A 438 -25.16 2.80 4.10
N GLU A 439 -24.39 3.74 3.52
CA GLU A 439 -23.87 3.63 2.16
C GLU A 439 -22.98 2.39 1.99
N ASP A 440 -21.99 2.18 2.89
CA ASP A 440 -21.11 1.02 2.81
C ASP A 440 -21.86 -0.30 2.97
N ARG A 441 -22.88 -0.33 3.83
CA ARG A 441 -23.75 -1.51 3.98
C ARG A 441 -24.56 -1.80 2.72
N GLN A 442 -25.11 -0.78 2.06
CA GLN A 442 -25.84 -0.94 0.81
C GLN A 442 -24.90 -1.46 -0.29
N VAL A 443 -23.72 -0.84 -0.47
CA VAL A 443 -22.73 -1.31 -1.46
C VAL A 443 -22.30 -2.75 -1.17
N ALA A 444 -22.21 -3.15 0.09
CA ALA A 444 -21.93 -4.55 0.45
C ALA A 444 -23.01 -5.51 -0.02
N ALA A 445 -24.29 -5.19 0.21
CA ALA A 445 -25.43 -6.00 -0.30
C ALA A 445 -25.44 -6.03 -1.84
N ASP A 446 -25.34 -4.87 -2.49
CA ASP A 446 -25.31 -4.74 -3.95
C ASP A 446 -24.18 -5.57 -4.56
N SER A 447 -23.00 -5.59 -3.94
CA SER A 447 -21.83 -6.35 -4.41
C SER A 447 -22.10 -7.86 -4.44
N LEU A 448 -22.86 -8.37 -3.47
CA LEU A 448 -23.29 -9.78 -3.43
C LEU A 448 -24.33 -10.08 -4.54
N HIS A 449 -25.28 -9.16 -4.79
CA HIS A 449 -26.21 -9.30 -5.92
C HIS A 449 -25.48 -9.27 -7.26
N VAL A 450 -24.50 -8.36 -7.45
CA VAL A 450 -23.66 -8.34 -8.67
C VAL A 450 -22.89 -9.64 -8.83
N THR A 451 -22.32 -10.19 -7.75
CA THR A 451 -21.61 -11.47 -7.77
C THR A 451 -22.50 -12.61 -8.22
N ARG A 452 -23.72 -12.72 -7.66
CA ARG A 452 -24.72 -13.73 -8.04
C ARG A 452 -25.13 -13.58 -9.51
N ARG A 453 -25.33 -12.35 -9.99
CA ARG A 453 -25.63 -12.06 -11.40
C ARG A 453 -24.53 -12.55 -12.34
N ILE A 454 -23.24 -12.33 -11.99
CA ILE A 454 -22.12 -12.85 -12.78
C ILE A 454 -22.11 -14.38 -12.77
N VAL A 455 -22.24 -15.00 -11.60
CA VAL A 455 -22.13 -16.45 -11.46
C VAL A 455 -23.29 -17.20 -12.13
N SER A 456 -24.46 -16.59 -12.26
CA SER A 456 -25.63 -17.17 -12.97
C SER A 456 -25.51 -17.17 -14.50
N GLN A 457 -24.47 -16.60 -15.09
CA GLN A 457 -24.33 -16.49 -16.54
C GLN A 457 -23.97 -17.83 -17.21
N PRO A 458 -24.36 -18.03 -18.48
CA PRO A 458 -24.16 -19.29 -19.20
C PRO A 458 -22.72 -19.80 -19.25
N ALA A 459 -21.72 -18.92 -19.26
CA ALA A 459 -20.31 -19.31 -19.32
C ALA A 459 -19.86 -20.16 -18.12
N LEU A 460 -20.48 -19.99 -16.94
CA LEU A 460 -20.20 -20.78 -15.74
C LEU A 460 -21.10 -22.00 -15.57
N ALA A 461 -22.19 -22.13 -16.34
CA ALA A 461 -23.11 -23.25 -16.23
C ALA A 461 -22.46 -24.65 -16.38
N PRO A 462 -21.45 -24.87 -17.26
CA PRO A 462 -20.77 -26.17 -17.34
C PRO A 462 -20.12 -26.64 -16.03
N TYR A 463 -19.69 -25.66 -15.19
CA TYR A 463 -19.05 -25.92 -13.90
C TYR A 463 -20.03 -26.07 -12.74
N ARG A 464 -21.34 -25.91 -12.97
CA ARG A 464 -22.42 -26.07 -11.98
C ARG A 464 -22.12 -25.37 -10.65
N PRO A 465 -21.89 -24.04 -10.65
CA PRO A 465 -21.51 -23.33 -9.44
C PRO A 465 -22.63 -23.40 -8.39
N GLU A 466 -22.26 -23.77 -7.17
CA GLU A 466 -23.13 -23.82 -5.99
C GLU A 466 -22.59 -22.83 -4.96
N GLU A 467 -23.41 -21.84 -4.57
CA GLU A 467 -23.02 -20.86 -3.57
C GLU A 467 -22.83 -21.50 -2.20
N PHE A 468 -21.60 -21.55 -1.70
CA PHE A 468 -21.24 -22.06 -0.38
C PHE A 468 -21.25 -20.97 0.68
N LYS A 469 -20.78 -19.76 0.32
CA LYS A 469 -20.81 -18.54 1.16
C LYS A 469 -21.21 -17.34 0.30
N PRO A 470 -22.09 -16.45 0.80
CA PRO A 470 -22.78 -16.44 2.11
C PRO A 470 -23.88 -17.47 2.27
N GLY A 471 -24.48 -18.02 1.20
CA GLY A 471 -25.55 -19.00 1.19
C GLY A 471 -26.82 -18.46 0.52
N VAL A 472 -27.40 -19.30 -0.36
CA VAL A 472 -28.56 -18.94 -1.23
C VAL A 472 -29.82 -18.57 -0.49
N GLN A 473 -29.96 -18.98 0.79
CA GLN A 473 -31.14 -18.69 1.61
C GLN A 473 -31.24 -17.20 2.01
N TYR A 474 -30.15 -16.43 1.92
CA TYR A 474 -30.14 -15.03 2.28
C TYR A 474 -30.32 -14.17 1.03
N GLN A 475 -31.45 -13.42 0.99
CA GLN A 475 -31.85 -12.66 -0.20
C GLN A 475 -32.09 -11.18 0.08
N SER A 476 -32.46 -10.81 1.32
CA SER A 476 -32.71 -9.41 1.66
C SER A 476 -31.40 -8.62 1.78
N ASP A 477 -31.41 -7.34 1.41
CA ASP A 477 -30.24 -6.46 1.55
C ASP A 477 -29.77 -6.37 2.99
N GLU A 478 -30.70 -6.38 3.96
CA GLU A 478 -30.36 -6.34 5.38
C GLU A 478 -29.57 -7.59 5.81
N ASP A 479 -30.03 -8.80 5.39
CA ASP A 479 -29.32 -10.05 5.67
C ASP A 479 -27.95 -10.07 4.99
N LEU A 480 -27.88 -9.66 3.72
CA LEU A 480 -26.62 -9.63 2.95
C LEU A 480 -25.62 -8.66 3.55
N ALA A 481 -26.04 -7.45 3.95
CA ALA A 481 -25.17 -6.48 4.62
C ALA A 481 -24.66 -7.01 5.97
N ARG A 482 -25.51 -7.67 6.76
CA ARG A 482 -25.13 -8.31 8.03
C ARG A 482 -24.13 -9.44 7.81
N LEU A 483 -24.41 -10.35 6.86
CA LEU A 483 -23.56 -11.50 6.54
C LEU A 483 -22.23 -11.08 5.90
N ALA A 484 -22.21 -9.95 5.17
CA ALA A 484 -20.96 -9.34 4.73
C ALA A 484 -20.00 -9.14 5.92
N GLY A 485 -20.53 -8.70 7.07
CA GLY A 485 -19.75 -8.59 8.30
C GLY A 485 -19.17 -9.90 8.81
N ASP A 486 -19.81 -11.05 8.55
CA ASP A 486 -19.33 -12.38 9.00
C ASP A 486 -18.21 -12.92 8.11
N ILE A 487 -18.27 -12.70 6.78
CA ILE A 487 -17.37 -13.31 5.80
C ILE A 487 -16.32 -12.36 5.23
N ALA A 488 -16.43 -11.06 5.55
CA ALA A 488 -15.47 -10.08 5.05
C ALA A 488 -14.14 -10.10 5.81
N THR A 489 -13.10 -9.65 5.12
CA THR A 489 -11.78 -9.40 5.69
C THR A 489 -11.14 -8.19 5.00
N THR A 490 -10.12 -7.59 5.63
CA THR A 490 -9.31 -6.56 4.97
C THR A 490 -8.60 -7.14 3.75
N ILE A 491 -8.38 -6.30 2.73
CA ILE A 491 -7.44 -6.61 1.64
C ILE A 491 -6.11 -5.86 1.80
N PHE A 492 -5.89 -5.34 3.03
CA PHE A 492 -4.61 -4.82 3.51
C PHE A 492 -4.18 -3.49 2.86
N HIS A 493 -5.13 -2.59 2.61
CA HIS A 493 -4.91 -1.27 1.99
C HIS A 493 -5.12 -0.07 2.94
N PRO A 494 -4.64 -0.08 4.21
CA PRO A 494 -4.86 1.06 5.10
C PRO A 494 -4.18 2.31 4.59
N VAL A 495 -4.94 3.42 4.58
CA VAL A 495 -4.49 4.74 4.15
C VAL A 495 -5.10 5.87 5.01
N GLY A 496 -4.63 7.09 4.84
CA GLY A 496 -5.33 8.30 5.28
C GLY A 496 -5.07 8.76 6.70
N THR A 497 -4.27 8.03 7.48
CA THR A 497 -4.05 8.29 8.93
C THR A 497 -3.17 9.50 9.24
N THR A 498 -2.58 10.12 8.23
CA THR A 498 -1.82 11.37 8.29
C THR A 498 -2.13 12.22 7.06
N LYS A 499 -3.42 12.35 6.70
CA LYS A 499 -3.86 12.87 5.41
C LYS A 499 -3.31 14.25 5.06
N MET A 500 -3.01 14.45 3.77
CA MET A 500 -2.81 15.77 3.18
C MET A 500 -4.14 16.53 3.12
N GLY A 501 -4.09 17.86 3.09
CA GLY A 501 -5.27 18.69 2.87
C GLY A 501 -4.96 20.17 2.75
N LYS A 502 -5.99 20.99 2.52
CA LYS A 502 -5.92 22.46 2.51
C LYS A 502 -5.57 23.00 3.90
N SER A 503 -5.02 24.22 3.95
CA SER A 503 -4.77 24.92 5.22
C SER A 503 -6.03 25.14 6.06
N SER A 504 -7.19 25.22 5.42
CA SER A 504 -8.50 25.36 6.07
C SER A 504 -9.05 24.03 6.64
N ASP A 505 -8.47 22.87 6.30
CA ASP A 505 -8.88 21.58 6.86
C ASP A 505 -8.17 21.35 8.19
N ALA A 506 -8.89 21.50 9.30
CA ALA A 506 -8.38 21.31 10.66
C ALA A 506 -7.89 19.85 10.91
N MET A 507 -8.39 18.88 10.14
CA MET A 507 -8.00 17.47 10.24
C MET A 507 -6.85 17.11 9.30
N ALA A 508 -6.32 18.04 8.50
CA ALA A 508 -5.15 17.77 7.69
C ALA A 508 -3.87 17.81 8.51
N VAL A 509 -3.14 16.72 8.51
CA VAL A 509 -1.84 16.57 9.18
C VAL A 509 -0.73 17.18 8.32
N LEU A 510 -0.84 17.02 7.01
CA LEU A 510 0.18 17.39 6.03
C LEU A 510 -0.32 18.49 5.08
N ASP A 511 0.62 19.27 4.57
CA ASP A 511 0.38 20.05 3.36
C ASP A 511 0.45 19.16 2.09
N SER A 512 0.20 19.76 0.93
CA SER A 512 0.21 19.05 -0.37
C SER A 512 1.59 18.50 -0.77
N ARG A 513 2.66 18.86 -0.06
CA ARG A 513 4.03 18.40 -0.27
C ARG A 513 4.55 17.52 0.86
N PHE A 514 3.63 16.89 1.62
CA PHE A 514 3.90 15.96 2.72
C PHE A 514 4.55 16.56 3.97
N ARG A 515 4.73 17.88 4.08
CA ARG A 515 5.31 18.51 5.26
C ARG A 515 4.32 18.48 6.42
N VAL A 516 4.78 18.06 7.60
CA VAL A 516 3.95 18.06 8.82
C VAL A 516 3.66 19.49 9.24
N ARG A 517 2.40 19.81 9.44
CA ARG A 517 1.96 21.17 9.74
C ARG A 517 2.53 21.70 11.06
N GLY A 518 3.23 22.82 10.98
CA GLY A 518 3.83 23.51 12.13
C GLY A 518 5.14 22.89 12.62
N ILE A 519 5.72 21.92 11.89
CA ILE A 519 7.01 21.31 12.21
C ILE A 519 7.90 21.36 10.98
N GLN A 520 9.02 22.09 11.08
CA GLN A 520 10.02 22.14 10.03
C GLN A 520 10.86 20.85 10.00
N GLY A 521 11.45 20.51 8.85
CA GLY A 521 12.36 19.39 8.71
C GLY A 521 11.71 18.01 8.88
N LEU A 522 10.37 17.90 8.75
CA LEU A 522 9.64 16.64 8.89
C LEU A 522 8.61 16.48 7.78
N ARG A 523 8.68 15.37 7.06
CA ARG A 523 7.63 14.92 6.12
C ARG A 523 7.15 13.52 6.45
N VAL A 524 5.89 13.21 6.12
CA VAL A 524 5.36 11.84 6.11
C VAL A 524 5.07 11.45 4.67
N VAL A 525 5.78 10.44 4.18
CA VAL A 525 5.68 9.99 2.79
C VAL A 525 5.36 8.49 2.77
N ASP A 526 4.09 8.17 2.91
CA ASP A 526 3.56 6.81 2.80
C ASP A 526 2.04 6.84 2.57
N ALA A 527 1.40 5.69 2.56
CA ALA A 527 -0.03 5.58 2.31
C ALA A 527 -0.90 6.35 3.34
N GLY A 528 -0.38 6.63 4.54
CA GLY A 528 -1.05 7.46 5.54
C GLY A 528 -1.33 8.88 5.05
N ALA A 529 -0.54 9.40 4.11
CA ALA A 529 -0.68 10.75 3.57
C ALA A 529 -1.84 10.91 2.55
N MET A 530 -2.38 9.82 2.02
CA MET A 530 -3.50 9.86 1.07
C MET A 530 -4.74 10.52 1.71
N PRO A 531 -5.35 11.55 1.10
CA PRO A 531 -6.59 12.14 1.62
C PRO A 531 -7.77 11.16 1.57
N THR A 532 -7.86 10.45 0.45
CA THR A 532 -8.81 9.37 0.19
C THR A 532 -8.09 8.17 -0.41
N ILE A 533 -8.64 6.98 -0.17
CA ILE A 533 -8.11 5.74 -0.75
C ILE A 533 -8.27 5.75 -2.27
N THR A 534 -7.27 5.25 -2.99
CA THR A 534 -7.33 5.10 -4.46
C THR A 534 -8.15 3.90 -4.87
N SER A 535 -8.78 3.95 -6.03
CA SER A 535 -9.64 2.89 -6.58
C SER A 535 -8.82 1.71 -7.10
N GLY A 536 -8.25 0.93 -6.18
CA GLY A 536 -7.43 -0.25 -6.43
C GLY A 536 -6.32 -0.44 -5.39
N ASN A 537 -5.35 -1.31 -5.68
CA ASN A 537 -4.24 -1.61 -4.78
C ASN A 537 -3.34 -0.37 -4.56
N THR A 538 -2.93 -0.12 -3.32
CA THR A 538 -2.33 1.15 -2.89
C THR A 538 -0.80 1.24 -3.02
N ASN A 539 -0.12 0.16 -3.46
CA ASN A 539 1.35 0.14 -3.51
C ASN A 539 1.94 1.09 -4.57
N SER A 540 1.41 1.05 -5.80
CA SER A 540 1.91 1.92 -6.88
C SER A 540 1.56 3.40 -6.68
N PRO A 541 0.36 3.78 -6.19
CA PRO A 541 0.10 5.14 -5.72
C PRO A 541 1.10 5.63 -4.67
N THR A 542 1.51 4.76 -3.73
CA THR A 542 2.53 5.10 -2.72
C THR A 542 3.91 5.34 -3.36
N LEU A 543 4.29 4.55 -4.39
CA LEU A 543 5.53 4.81 -5.16
C LEU A 543 5.46 6.14 -5.91
N MET A 544 4.33 6.45 -6.54
CA MET A 544 4.11 7.73 -7.23
C MET A 544 4.24 8.90 -6.28
N MET A 545 3.65 8.82 -5.08
CA MET A 545 3.79 9.83 -4.04
C MET A 545 5.25 10.02 -3.62
N ALA A 546 5.98 8.94 -3.42
CA ALA A 546 7.41 8.98 -3.08
C ALA A 546 8.27 9.60 -4.20
N GLU A 547 7.96 9.33 -5.47
CA GLU A 547 8.64 9.93 -6.63
C GLU A 547 8.44 11.46 -6.65
N LYS A 548 7.19 11.92 -6.45
CA LYS A 548 6.90 13.36 -6.34
C LYS A 548 7.60 14.00 -5.15
N ALA A 549 7.57 13.34 -3.98
CA ALA A 549 8.25 13.80 -2.78
C ALA A 549 9.77 13.97 -3.02
N ALA A 550 10.41 12.96 -3.62
CA ALA A 550 11.83 13.05 -3.98
C ALA A 550 12.11 14.25 -4.89
N GLY A 551 11.25 14.49 -5.88
CA GLY A 551 11.37 15.63 -6.79
C GLY A 551 11.27 16.97 -6.07
N TRP A 552 10.40 17.10 -5.08
CA TRP A 552 10.28 18.31 -4.27
C TRP A 552 11.46 18.49 -3.30
N ILE A 553 11.82 17.44 -2.54
CA ILE A 553 12.92 17.48 -1.57
C ILE A 553 14.25 17.89 -2.25
N LEU A 554 14.50 17.38 -3.47
CA LEU A 554 15.74 17.69 -4.21
C LEU A 554 15.74 19.09 -4.84
N LYS A 555 14.57 19.71 -5.04
CA LYS A 555 14.41 21.03 -5.66
C LYS A 555 14.18 22.14 -4.65
N ASP A 556 13.70 21.81 -3.44
CA ASP A 556 13.49 22.81 -2.39
C ASP A 556 14.87 23.43 -2.08
N PRO A 557 15.09 24.72 -2.38
CA PRO A 557 16.35 25.36 -2.03
C PRO A 557 16.50 25.35 -0.51
N GLU A 558 17.73 25.41 -0.06
CA GLU A 558 18.14 25.41 1.34
C GLU A 558 17.48 26.54 2.14
N GLU A 559 16.18 26.47 2.40
CA GLU A 559 15.51 27.40 3.32
C GLU A 559 16.02 27.26 4.76
N ASN A 560 16.92 26.30 5.02
CA ASN A 560 17.28 25.88 6.37
C ASN A 560 18.78 25.77 6.69
N SER A 561 19.69 26.20 5.84
CA SER A 561 21.13 26.04 6.13
C SER A 561 21.88 27.32 6.58
N ARG A 562 21.19 28.42 6.84
CA ARG A 562 21.85 29.65 7.30
C ARG A 562 21.15 30.31 8.50
N THR A 563 21.17 29.63 9.65
CA THR A 563 21.16 30.32 10.95
C THR A 563 22.37 29.91 11.78
N SER A 564 23.55 29.99 11.19
CA SER A 564 24.80 29.88 11.94
C SER A 564 25.91 30.53 11.11
N SER A 565 26.03 31.81 11.27
CA SER A 565 27.25 32.63 11.25
C SER A 565 26.87 34.07 10.91
N ALA A 566 26.27 34.75 11.88
CA ALA A 566 26.44 36.19 11.98
C ALA A 566 27.89 36.41 12.43
N GLU A 567 28.81 36.54 11.49
CA GLU A 567 30.05 37.23 11.78
C GLU A 567 29.72 38.68 12.11
N PRO A 568 30.34 39.27 13.16
CA PRO A 568 30.12 40.67 13.50
C PRO A 568 30.71 41.55 12.38
N GLU A 569 29.87 42.38 11.76
CA GLU A 569 30.32 43.48 10.91
C GLU A 569 31.33 44.35 11.69
N VAL A 570 32.57 44.24 11.32
CA VAL A 570 33.60 45.20 11.75
C VAL A 570 33.35 46.51 11.01
N LEU A 571 32.71 47.44 11.70
CA LEU A 571 32.60 48.83 11.24
C LEU A 571 34.00 49.45 11.14
N PHE A 572 34.57 49.52 9.95
CA PHE A 572 35.65 50.42 9.65
C PHE A 572 35.07 51.84 9.48
N ARG A 573 35.21 52.69 10.53
CA ARG A 573 35.11 54.12 10.40
C ARG A 573 36.38 54.62 9.65
N LEU A 574 36.21 55.09 8.45
CA LEU A 574 37.16 55.99 7.82
C LEU A 574 36.78 57.40 8.21
N THR A 575 37.63 57.99 9.04
CA THR A 575 37.82 59.46 9.23
C THR A 575 38.61 59.97 8.06
N LEU A 576 38.07 60.82 7.24
CA LEU A 576 38.56 62.16 6.79
C LEU A 576 37.54 62.75 5.84
#